data_44c276781880e91e7f5757b7b8ef2bde
#
_entry.id   44c276781880e91e7f5757b7b8ef2bde
#
_cell.length_a   1.000
_cell.length_b   1.000
_cell.length_c   1.000
_cell.angle_alpha   90.00
_cell.angle_beta   90.00
_cell.angle_gamma   90.00
#
_symmetry.space_group_name_H-M   'P 1'
#
loop_
_entity.id
_entity.type
_entity.pdbx_description
1 polymer ?
#
loop_
_entity_poly.entity_id
_entity_poly.type
_entity_poly.pdbx_seq_one_letter_code
_entity_poly.pdbx_strand_id
1 'polypeptide(L)'
;MSRPAYVTTGRWAPPVPARVAAVTSADGARLHAEVHGAEGAPAVVLAHGWTCSTAFWAAQVRDLAKDHRVLVYDQRGHGRSPEARAYGTDSLADDLVAVLGATLAPGERAVVAGHSMGGMTVMAAAGRPEFTEHAAAVLLCSTGSSGLVAESTVLPLRAGPLRTRATRAVLGARAPLGPVTPVARALLKYATMGPGSAPDRVEACARIVHGCPSGVRHAWSQVLAALDLDAELARLTVPTAVIGGTADRLTPIGHARALAAALPNCVGLTELTGAGHMTPVEAPEAVSAALRELTARHLPARQAAPAAGTAPAAEAEKEKTP
;
A
#
# COMPACT_ATOMS: atom_id res chain seq x y z
N MET A 1 18.09 -16.20 -10.06
CA MET A 1 18.62 -15.72 -8.76
C MET A 1 17.49 -15.78 -7.75
N SER A 2 17.65 -16.51 -6.64
CA SER A 2 16.66 -16.52 -5.56
C SER A 2 16.57 -15.12 -4.95
N ARG A 3 15.35 -14.54 -4.88
CA ARG A 3 15.12 -13.26 -4.22
C ARG A 3 15.51 -13.37 -2.74
N PRO A 4 16.11 -12.32 -2.13
CA PRO A 4 16.48 -12.37 -0.72
C PRO A 4 15.26 -12.70 0.14
N ALA A 5 15.46 -13.60 1.09
CA ALA A 5 14.40 -14.01 2.00
C ALA A 5 13.95 -12.80 2.85
N TYR A 6 12.65 -12.49 2.78
CA TYR A 6 12.02 -11.55 3.71
C TYR A 6 12.16 -12.04 5.15
N VAL A 7 11.83 -11.18 6.13
CA VAL A 7 11.67 -11.63 7.51
C VAL A 7 10.61 -12.73 7.52
N THR A 8 11.04 -13.96 7.89
CA THR A 8 10.17 -15.14 7.84
C THR A 8 9.59 -15.52 9.19
N THR A 9 10.01 -14.83 10.26
CA THR A 9 9.61 -15.10 11.64
C THR A 9 9.24 -13.81 12.37
N GLY A 10 8.46 -13.95 13.46
CA GLY A 10 8.05 -12.84 14.31
C GLY A 10 6.92 -11.98 13.72
N ARG A 11 6.68 -10.84 14.35
CA ARG A 11 5.55 -9.96 14.04
C ARG A 11 5.60 -9.30 12.65
N TRP A 12 6.79 -9.24 12.04
CA TRP A 12 7.00 -8.66 10.72
C TRP A 12 7.01 -9.68 9.59
N ALA A 13 6.89 -10.97 9.91
CA ALA A 13 6.73 -12.00 8.90
C ALA A 13 5.33 -11.90 8.26
N PRO A 14 5.21 -11.89 6.91
CA PRO A 14 3.91 -11.90 6.28
C PRO A 14 3.11 -13.13 6.73
N PRO A 15 1.81 -12.98 7.10
CA PRO A 15 0.94 -14.12 7.31
C PRO A 15 0.78 -14.96 6.04
N VAL A 16 0.45 -16.23 6.20
CA VAL A 16 0.09 -17.07 5.05
C VAL A 16 -1.25 -16.59 4.49
N PRO A 17 -1.34 -16.28 3.17
CA PRO A 17 -2.59 -15.85 2.57
C PRO A 17 -3.61 -16.99 2.51
N ALA A 18 -4.89 -16.66 2.63
CA ALA A 18 -5.98 -17.59 2.38
C ALA A 18 -6.06 -17.96 0.88
N ARG A 19 -5.76 -16.99 0.01
CA ARG A 19 -5.73 -17.19 -1.44
C ARG A 19 -4.65 -16.30 -2.09
N VAL A 20 -4.00 -16.83 -3.11
CA VAL A 20 -3.11 -16.08 -4.00
C VAL A 20 -3.79 -15.91 -5.35
N ALA A 21 -3.74 -14.70 -5.90
CA ALA A 21 -4.26 -14.40 -7.22
C ALA A 21 -3.12 -13.92 -8.14
N ALA A 22 -3.11 -14.40 -9.36
CA ALA A 22 -2.32 -13.84 -10.45
C ALA A 22 -3.22 -12.86 -11.21
N VAL A 23 -2.84 -11.60 -11.22
CA VAL A 23 -3.58 -10.51 -11.89
C VAL A 23 -2.82 -10.10 -13.14
N THR A 24 -3.54 -9.82 -14.22
CA THR A 24 -2.96 -9.31 -15.46
C THR A 24 -3.46 -7.88 -15.68
N SER A 25 -2.53 -6.93 -15.75
CA SER A 25 -2.79 -5.53 -16.04
C SER A 25 -3.13 -5.31 -17.53
N ALA A 26 -3.63 -4.12 -17.87
CA ALA A 26 -4.07 -3.78 -19.22
C ALA A 26 -2.98 -3.95 -20.29
N ASP A 27 -1.71 -3.72 -19.95
CA ASP A 27 -0.56 -3.90 -20.84
C ASP A 27 0.04 -5.31 -20.83
N GLY A 28 -0.63 -6.26 -20.16
CA GLY A 28 -0.19 -7.65 -20.01
C GLY A 28 0.83 -7.88 -18.88
N ALA A 29 1.18 -6.86 -18.09
CA ALA A 29 2.02 -7.05 -16.91
C ALA A 29 1.32 -7.96 -15.89
N ARG A 30 2.07 -8.92 -15.33
CA ARG A 30 1.56 -9.84 -14.32
C ARG A 30 1.86 -9.33 -12.93
N LEU A 31 0.85 -9.39 -12.05
CA LEU A 31 0.95 -8.97 -10.67
C LEU A 31 0.61 -10.11 -9.73
N HIS A 32 1.33 -10.20 -8.63
CA HIS A 32 1.05 -11.10 -7.53
C HIS A 32 0.17 -10.40 -6.52
N ALA A 33 -0.99 -10.99 -6.20
CA ALA A 33 -1.88 -10.48 -5.17
C ALA A 33 -2.20 -11.58 -4.14
N GLU A 34 -2.44 -11.18 -2.91
CA GLU A 34 -2.74 -12.04 -1.77
C GLU A 34 -4.03 -11.57 -1.11
N VAL A 35 -4.89 -12.53 -0.75
CA VAL A 35 -6.13 -12.29 -0.01
C VAL A 35 -6.01 -12.94 1.36
N HIS A 36 -6.30 -12.20 2.40
CA HIS A 36 -6.26 -12.64 3.78
C HIS A 36 -7.61 -12.35 4.47
N GLY A 37 -7.92 -13.10 5.53
CA GLY A 37 -9.17 -12.96 6.27
C GLY A 37 -10.33 -13.69 5.62
N ALA A 38 -11.53 -13.53 6.19
CA ALA A 38 -12.72 -14.23 5.78
C ALA A 38 -13.35 -13.62 4.51
N GLU A 39 -13.82 -14.47 3.61
CA GLU A 39 -14.67 -14.04 2.49
C GLU A 39 -15.95 -13.40 3.04
N GLY A 40 -16.36 -12.27 2.42
CA GLY A 40 -17.53 -11.52 2.87
C GLY A 40 -17.33 -10.55 4.02
N ALA A 41 -16.17 -10.55 4.69
CA ALA A 41 -15.79 -9.47 5.61
C ALA A 41 -15.54 -8.15 4.86
N PRO A 42 -15.65 -6.97 5.52
CA PRO A 42 -15.37 -5.68 4.91
C PRO A 42 -13.99 -5.68 4.23
N ALA A 43 -13.92 -5.24 2.98
CA ALA A 43 -12.70 -5.32 2.18
C ALA A 43 -11.79 -4.11 2.38
N VAL A 44 -10.48 -4.37 2.51
CA VAL A 44 -9.41 -3.37 2.55
C VAL A 44 -8.35 -3.76 1.53
N VAL A 45 -7.98 -2.84 0.64
CA VAL A 45 -6.94 -3.03 -0.39
C VAL A 45 -5.73 -2.16 -0.06
N LEU A 46 -4.54 -2.76 -0.01
CA LEU A 46 -3.32 -2.09 0.45
C LEU A 46 -2.25 -2.08 -0.66
N ALA A 47 -1.87 -0.89 -1.11
CA ALA A 47 -0.80 -0.65 -2.08
C ALA A 47 0.47 -0.19 -1.38
N HIS A 48 1.57 -0.92 -1.55
CA HIS A 48 2.86 -0.62 -0.91
C HIS A 48 3.65 0.47 -1.65
N GLY A 49 4.70 1.00 -1.00
CA GLY A 49 5.59 2.02 -1.56
C GLY A 49 6.68 1.48 -2.50
N TRP A 50 7.41 2.41 -3.10
CA TRP A 50 8.62 2.12 -3.87
C TRP A 50 9.60 1.28 -3.05
N THR A 51 10.25 0.32 -3.69
CA THR A 51 11.18 -0.66 -3.09
C THR A 51 10.55 -1.63 -2.08
N CYS A 52 9.26 -1.53 -1.80
CA CYS A 52 8.55 -2.42 -0.88
C CYS A 52 7.96 -3.66 -1.57
N SER A 53 7.11 -4.39 -0.86
CA SER A 53 6.36 -5.56 -1.32
C SER A 53 5.16 -5.80 -0.41
N THR A 54 4.36 -6.83 -0.66
CA THR A 54 3.25 -7.25 0.24
C THR A 54 3.72 -7.43 1.69
N ALA A 55 4.96 -7.85 1.91
CA ALA A 55 5.54 -8.01 3.24
C ALA A 55 5.57 -6.71 4.07
N PHE A 56 5.53 -5.55 3.43
CA PHE A 56 5.49 -4.26 4.12
C PHE A 56 4.24 -4.07 4.97
N TRP A 57 3.13 -4.68 4.56
CA TRP A 57 1.84 -4.63 5.23
C TRP A 57 1.62 -5.73 6.26
N ALA A 58 2.67 -6.52 6.60
CA ALA A 58 2.52 -7.70 7.48
C ALA A 58 1.81 -7.41 8.81
N ALA A 59 2.07 -6.26 9.43
CA ALA A 59 1.43 -5.88 10.69
C ALA A 59 -0.08 -5.60 10.50
N GLN A 60 -0.45 -4.85 9.46
CA GLN A 60 -1.84 -4.53 9.12
C GLN A 60 -2.61 -5.79 8.72
N VAL A 61 -2.02 -6.63 7.87
CA VAL A 61 -2.63 -7.92 7.48
C VAL A 61 -2.89 -8.78 8.71
N ARG A 62 -1.90 -8.93 9.61
CA ARG A 62 -2.03 -9.73 10.84
C ARG A 62 -3.11 -9.21 11.78
N ASP A 63 -3.30 -7.91 11.83
CA ASP A 63 -4.31 -7.29 12.68
C ASP A 63 -5.69 -7.32 12.02
N LEU A 64 -5.82 -6.79 10.82
CA LEU A 64 -7.09 -6.60 10.13
C LEU A 64 -7.73 -7.91 9.64
N ALA A 65 -6.94 -8.93 9.27
CA ALA A 65 -7.49 -10.19 8.76
C ALA A 65 -8.32 -10.98 9.79
N LYS A 66 -8.36 -10.53 11.03
CA LYS A 66 -9.24 -11.11 12.08
C LYS A 66 -10.72 -10.81 11.83
N ASP A 67 -11.01 -9.67 11.21
CA ASP A 67 -12.36 -9.14 11.04
C ASP A 67 -12.60 -8.41 9.68
N HIS A 68 -11.56 -8.33 8.85
CA HIS A 68 -11.60 -7.74 7.51
C HIS A 68 -11.06 -8.73 6.48
N ARG A 69 -11.49 -8.57 5.23
CA ARG A 69 -10.85 -9.17 4.07
C ARG A 69 -9.77 -8.22 3.57
N VAL A 70 -8.50 -8.59 3.72
CA VAL A 70 -7.35 -7.76 3.39
C VAL A 70 -6.71 -8.25 2.10
N LEU A 71 -6.63 -7.37 1.12
CA LEU A 71 -6.02 -7.60 -0.17
C LEU A 71 -4.72 -6.81 -0.24
N VAL A 72 -3.63 -7.49 -0.50
CA VAL A 72 -2.32 -6.86 -0.74
C VAL A 72 -1.78 -7.35 -2.07
N TYR A 73 -1.02 -6.53 -2.77
CA TYR A 73 -0.39 -6.95 -4.01
C TYR A 73 1.00 -6.36 -4.15
N ASP A 74 1.86 -7.06 -4.84
CA ASP A 74 3.16 -6.57 -5.23
C ASP A 74 3.02 -5.71 -6.50
N GLN A 75 3.32 -4.43 -6.44
CA GLN A 75 3.34 -3.56 -7.61
C GLN A 75 4.34 -4.08 -8.65
N ARG A 76 4.14 -3.76 -9.93
CA ARG A 76 4.97 -4.28 -11.04
C ARG A 76 6.48 -4.16 -10.74
N GLY A 77 7.20 -5.25 -10.97
CA GLY A 77 8.63 -5.37 -10.69
C GLY A 77 9.00 -5.63 -9.25
N HIS A 78 8.09 -5.43 -8.29
CA HIS A 78 8.36 -5.62 -6.87
C HIS A 78 7.97 -7.02 -6.39
N GLY A 79 8.53 -7.42 -5.25
CA GLY A 79 8.16 -8.65 -4.57
C GLY A 79 8.14 -9.87 -5.50
N ARG A 80 6.98 -10.47 -5.70
CA ARG A 80 6.75 -11.62 -6.57
C ARG A 80 6.20 -11.23 -7.95
N SER A 81 5.84 -9.94 -8.15
CA SER A 81 5.47 -9.43 -9.46
C SER A 81 6.71 -9.33 -10.35
N PRO A 82 6.70 -9.91 -11.58
CA PRO A 82 7.83 -9.83 -12.49
C PRO A 82 8.17 -8.40 -12.90
N GLU A 83 9.39 -8.19 -13.38
CA GLU A 83 9.75 -6.97 -14.06
C GLU A 83 8.85 -6.76 -15.29
N ALA A 84 8.44 -5.51 -15.52
CA ALA A 84 7.57 -5.12 -16.61
C ALA A 84 8.37 -4.38 -17.71
N ARG A 85 7.77 -4.26 -18.88
CA ARG A 85 8.38 -3.53 -20.01
C ARG A 85 8.26 -2.01 -19.86
N ALA A 86 7.21 -1.55 -19.18
CA ALA A 86 6.90 -0.14 -18.99
C ALA A 86 6.65 0.18 -17.53
N TYR A 87 7.05 1.38 -17.13
CA TYR A 87 6.85 1.97 -15.81
C TYR A 87 6.35 3.40 -16.01
N GLY A 88 5.25 3.77 -15.37
CA GLY A 88 4.63 5.09 -15.48
C GLY A 88 3.44 5.26 -14.56
N THR A 89 2.91 6.47 -14.47
CA THR A 89 1.72 6.78 -13.66
C THR A 89 0.48 6.05 -14.15
N ASP A 90 0.25 5.98 -15.47
CA ASP A 90 -0.85 5.18 -16.03
C ASP A 90 -0.72 3.70 -15.68
N SER A 91 0.51 3.18 -15.69
CA SER A 91 0.76 1.79 -15.28
C SER A 91 0.40 1.54 -13.82
N LEU A 92 0.60 2.53 -12.92
CA LEU A 92 0.15 2.42 -11.52
C LEU A 92 -1.37 2.32 -11.44
N ALA A 93 -2.08 3.18 -12.17
CA ALA A 93 -3.54 3.21 -12.22
C ALA A 93 -4.11 1.90 -12.77
N ASP A 94 -3.60 1.45 -13.93
CA ASP A 94 -4.07 0.23 -14.60
C ASP A 94 -3.82 -1.02 -13.75
N ASP A 95 -2.69 -1.09 -13.04
CA ASP A 95 -2.38 -2.17 -12.11
C ASP A 95 -3.36 -2.23 -10.95
N LEU A 96 -3.66 -1.08 -10.31
CA LEU A 96 -4.62 -1.03 -9.21
C LEU A 96 -6.02 -1.44 -9.68
N VAL A 97 -6.47 -0.89 -10.81
CA VAL A 97 -7.77 -1.25 -11.41
C VAL A 97 -7.86 -2.75 -11.69
N ALA A 98 -6.83 -3.34 -12.28
CA ALA A 98 -6.78 -4.78 -12.53
C ALA A 98 -6.84 -5.61 -11.23
N VAL A 99 -6.17 -5.14 -10.17
CA VAL A 99 -6.23 -5.79 -8.85
C VAL A 99 -7.63 -5.70 -8.26
N LEU A 100 -8.26 -4.52 -8.28
CA LEU A 100 -9.64 -4.34 -7.80
C LEU A 100 -10.59 -5.28 -8.52
N GLY A 101 -10.61 -5.28 -9.86
CA GLY A 101 -11.49 -6.13 -10.66
C GLY A 101 -11.24 -7.63 -10.52
N ALA A 102 -10.00 -8.06 -10.22
CA ALA A 102 -9.67 -9.47 -10.02
C ALA A 102 -9.98 -9.99 -8.60
N THR A 103 -10.12 -9.08 -7.63
CA THR A 103 -10.20 -9.46 -6.21
C THR A 103 -11.49 -9.04 -5.51
N LEU A 104 -12.23 -8.10 -6.07
CA LEU A 104 -13.54 -7.66 -5.59
C LEU A 104 -14.64 -8.15 -6.54
N ALA A 105 -15.80 -8.44 -5.99
CA ALA A 105 -16.98 -8.76 -6.81
C ALA A 105 -17.53 -7.48 -7.48
N PRO A 106 -18.27 -7.59 -8.60
CA PRO A 106 -18.96 -6.44 -9.19
C PRO A 106 -19.82 -5.70 -8.15
N GLY A 107 -19.67 -4.38 -8.07
CA GLY A 107 -20.36 -3.52 -7.09
C GLY A 107 -19.86 -3.67 -5.64
N GLU A 108 -18.90 -4.53 -5.36
CA GLU A 108 -18.30 -4.60 -4.04
C GLU A 108 -17.35 -3.43 -3.82
N ARG A 109 -17.48 -2.78 -2.66
CA ARG A 109 -16.67 -1.62 -2.29
C ARG A 109 -15.66 -1.97 -1.21
N ALA A 110 -14.51 -1.29 -1.24
CA ALA A 110 -13.41 -1.46 -0.31
C ALA A 110 -12.86 -0.12 0.18
N VAL A 111 -12.21 -0.13 1.34
CA VAL A 111 -11.29 0.95 1.71
C VAL A 111 -9.95 0.68 1.01
N VAL A 112 -9.46 1.65 0.24
CA VAL A 112 -8.19 1.52 -0.49
C VAL A 112 -7.12 2.35 0.22
N ALA A 113 -6.02 1.73 0.62
CA ALA A 113 -4.92 2.44 1.25
C ALA A 113 -3.64 2.36 0.42
N GLY A 114 -2.92 3.46 0.38
CA GLY A 114 -1.62 3.52 -0.30
C GLY A 114 -0.56 4.18 0.57
N HIS A 115 0.62 3.53 0.63
CA HIS A 115 1.81 4.08 1.25
C HIS A 115 2.78 4.60 0.19
N SER A 116 3.24 5.83 0.30
CA SER A 116 4.25 6.42 -0.60
C SER A 116 3.84 6.27 -2.07
N MET A 117 4.61 5.57 -2.92
CA MET A 117 4.23 5.24 -4.30
C MET A 117 2.84 4.57 -4.38
N GLY A 118 2.43 3.78 -3.38
CA GLY A 118 1.08 3.22 -3.32
C GLY A 118 -0.01 4.29 -3.16
N GLY A 119 0.26 5.38 -2.43
CA GLY A 119 -0.62 6.55 -2.39
C GLY A 119 -0.68 7.27 -3.73
N MET A 120 0.45 7.35 -4.44
CA MET A 120 0.51 7.88 -5.81
C MET A 120 -0.27 7.00 -6.79
N THR A 121 -0.22 5.67 -6.60
CA THR A 121 -1.04 4.70 -7.34
C THR A 121 -2.53 4.99 -7.17
N VAL A 122 -2.99 5.25 -5.94
CA VAL A 122 -4.39 5.60 -5.65
C VAL A 122 -4.78 6.92 -6.32
N MET A 123 -3.93 7.95 -6.22
CA MET A 123 -4.18 9.24 -6.89
C MET A 123 -4.22 9.09 -8.41
N ALA A 124 -3.28 8.35 -9.01
CA ALA A 124 -3.28 8.08 -10.45
C ALA A 124 -4.55 7.37 -10.93
N ALA A 125 -5.12 6.50 -10.10
CA ALA A 125 -6.35 5.78 -10.42
C ALA A 125 -7.64 6.58 -10.17
N ALA A 126 -7.58 7.73 -9.52
CA ALA A 126 -8.76 8.49 -9.06
C ALA A 126 -9.75 8.85 -10.17
N GLY A 127 -9.28 9.04 -11.41
CA GLY A 127 -10.11 9.31 -12.58
C GLY A 127 -10.62 8.07 -13.31
N ARG A 128 -10.28 6.86 -12.89
CA ARG A 128 -10.69 5.60 -13.53
C ARG A 128 -12.09 5.20 -13.01
N PRO A 129 -13.06 4.91 -13.88
CA PRO A 129 -14.42 4.51 -13.47
C PRO A 129 -14.41 3.31 -12.53
N GLU A 130 -13.59 2.30 -12.81
CA GLU A 130 -13.50 1.08 -12.01
C GLU A 130 -12.95 1.35 -10.61
N PHE A 131 -12.03 2.31 -10.46
CA PHE A 131 -11.59 2.75 -9.13
C PHE A 131 -12.74 3.39 -8.37
N THR A 132 -13.51 4.29 -9.01
CA THR A 132 -14.65 4.97 -8.39
C THR A 132 -15.76 3.99 -7.99
N GLU A 133 -15.98 2.93 -8.79
CA GLU A 133 -16.94 1.87 -8.47
C GLU A 133 -16.57 1.15 -7.16
N HIS A 134 -15.29 0.79 -7.01
CA HIS A 134 -14.83 -0.04 -5.91
C HIS A 134 -14.37 0.74 -4.66
N ALA A 135 -13.88 1.97 -4.80
CA ALA A 135 -13.37 2.73 -3.66
C ALA A 135 -14.49 3.37 -2.84
N ALA A 136 -14.68 2.92 -1.59
CA ALA A 136 -15.61 3.52 -0.65
C ALA A 136 -14.99 4.69 0.12
N ALA A 137 -13.72 4.54 0.49
CA ALA A 137 -12.90 5.56 1.13
C ALA A 137 -11.42 5.24 0.88
N VAL A 138 -10.55 6.22 1.13
CA VAL A 138 -9.11 6.12 0.90
C VAL A 138 -8.32 6.49 2.15
N LEU A 139 -7.18 5.81 2.35
CA LEU A 139 -6.14 6.21 3.30
C LEU A 139 -4.82 6.45 2.56
N LEU A 140 -4.31 7.67 2.61
CA LEU A 140 -3.00 8.04 2.06
C LEU A 140 -1.96 8.11 3.20
N CYS A 141 -0.93 7.28 3.14
CA CYS A 141 0.13 7.20 4.15
C CYS A 141 1.47 7.67 3.60
N SER A 142 2.08 8.70 4.20
CA SER A 142 3.44 9.17 3.87
C SER A 142 3.68 9.28 2.37
N THR A 143 2.86 10.07 1.68
CA THR A 143 2.88 10.23 0.22
C THR A 143 2.80 11.71 -0.18
N GLY A 144 2.91 11.99 -1.46
CA GLY A 144 2.76 13.32 -2.05
C GLY A 144 2.29 13.22 -3.49
N SER A 145 1.69 14.29 -4.03
CA SER A 145 1.19 14.35 -5.40
C SER A 145 2.23 14.86 -6.40
N SER A 146 3.16 15.71 -5.96
CA SER A 146 4.18 16.33 -6.80
C SER A 146 5.41 16.76 -5.99
N GLY A 147 6.45 17.31 -6.62
CA GLY A 147 7.60 17.94 -5.95
C GLY A 147 8.54 17.02 -5.16
N LEU A 148 8.36 15.71 -5.20
CA LEU A 148 8.95 14.72 -4.28
C LEU A 148 10.47 14.85 -4.09
N VAL A 149 11.23 14.97 -5.20
CA VAL A 149 12.69 15.05 -5.14
C VAL A 149 13.18 16.43 -4.68
N ALA A 150 12.48 17.48 -5.05
CA ALA A 150 12.84 18.85 -4.69
C ALA A 150 12.63 19.14 -3.20
N GLU A 151 11.59 18.56 -2.62
CA GLU A 151 11.22 18.78 -1.22
C GLU A 151 11.87 17.77 -0.26
N SER A 152 12.33 16.62 -0.78
CA SER A 152 13.01 15.60 0.03
C SER A 152 14.20 16.18 0.80
N THR A 153 14.29 15.81 2.08
CA THR A 153 15.36 16.23 2.99
C THR A 153 16.33 15.08 3.36
N VAL A 154 16.34 14.00 2.57
CA VAL A 154 17.27 12.87 2.75
C VAL A 154 18.73 13.33 2.72
N LEU A 155 19.07 14.26 1.84
CA LEU A 155 20.39 14.90 1.85
C LEU A 155 20.36 16.18 2.69
N PRO A 156 21.27 16.35 3.67
CA PRO A 156 21.32 17.52 4.54
C PRO A 156 21.96 18.72 3.84
N LEU A 157 21.44 19.07 2.67
CA LEU A 157 21.85 20.22 1.87
C LEU A 157 20.76 21.30 1.91
N ARG A 158 21.14 22.55 1.72
CA ARG A 158 20.17 23.64 1.58
C ARG A 158 19.24 23.40 0.38
N ALA A 159 17.97 23.78 0.54
CA ALA A 159 17.00 23.71 -0.55
C ALA A 159 17.51 24.44 -1.80
N GLY A 160 17.33 23.82 -2.97
CA GLY A 160 17.75 24.40 -4.24
C GLY A 160 18.19 23.34 -5.27
N PRO A 161 18.60 23.80 -6.45
CA PRO A 161 18.89 22.91 -7.59
C PRO A 161 19.98 21.87 -7.31
N LEU A 162 20.99 22.21 -6.48
CA LEU A 162 22.06 21.30 -6.13
C LEU A 162 21.54 20.11 -5.30
N ARG A 163 20.72 20.39 -4.25
CA ARG A 163 20.09 19.33 -3.45
C ARG A 163 19.22 18.44 -4.32
N THR A 164 18.37 19.04 -5.16
CA THR A 164 17.48 18.31 -6.06
C THR A 164 18.25 17.37 -7.00
N ARG A 165 19.34 17.86 -7.64
CA ARG A 165 20.19 17.05 -8.51
C ARG A 165 20.88 15.92 -7.76
N ALA A 166 21.45 16.20 -6.59
CA ALA A 166 22.11 15.21 -5.75
C ALA A 166 21.13 14.16 -5.24
N THR A 167 19.94 14.57 -4.75
CA THR A 167 18.89 13.65 -4.31
C THR A 167 18.41 12.74 -5.45
N ARG A 168 18.19 13.30 -6.65
CA ARG A 168 17.84 12.52 -7.84
C ARG A 168 18.92 11.50 -8.19
N ALA A 169 20.19 11.88 -8.14
CA ALA A 169 21.31 10.99 -8.42
C ALA A 169 21.41 9.84 -7.40
N VAL A 170 21.27 10.14 -6.11
CA VAL A 170 21.34 9.14 -5.02
C VAL A 170 20.16 8.17 -5.09
N LEU A 171 18.93 8.68 -5.16
CA LEU A 171 17.73 7.84 -5.20
C LEU A 171 17.63 7.06 -6.52
N GLY A 172 18.10 7.63 -7.63
CA GLY A 172 18.11 7.02 -8.95
C GLY A 172 19.30 6.08 -9.22
N ALA A 173 20.22 5.87 -8.27
CA ALA A 173 21.39 5.06 -8.50
C ALA A 173 21.03 3.60 -8.85
N ARG A 174 21.68 3.04 -9.90
CA ARG A 174 21.50 1.63 -10.32
C ARG A 174 22.31 0.63 -9.51
N ALA A 175 23.22 1.12 -8.66
CA ALA A 175 24.08 0.24 -7.86
C ALA A 175 23.20 -0.66 -6.97
N PRO A 176 23.51 -1.97 -6.87
CA PRO A 176 22.82 -2.85 -5.93
C PRO A 176 23.06 -2.37 -4.50
N LEU A 177 22.05 -2.49 -3.64
CA LEU A 177 22.16 -2.09 -2.23
C LEU A 177 23.08 -3.03 -1.42
N GLY A 178 23.43 -4.19 -2.00
CA GLY A 178 24.26 -5.18 -1.33
C GLY A 178 23.55 -5.89 -0.16
N PRO A 179 24.31 -6.54 0.73
CA PRO A 179 23.75 -7.23 1.90
C PRO A 179 23.24 -6.22 2.95
N VAL A 180 22.31 -6.67 3.79
CA VAL A 180 21.80 -5.90 4.93
C VAL A 180 22.85 -5.88 6.05
N THR A 181 23.73 -4.90 6.02
CA THR A 181 24.78 -4.68 7.04
C THR A 181 24.31 -3.70 8.13
N PRO A 182 24.98 -3.59 9.27
CA PRO A 182 24.69 -2.56 10.26
C PRO A 182 24.74 -1.14 9.68
N VAL A 183 25.70 -0.86 8.79
CA VAL A 183 25.80 0.44 8.10
C VAL A 183 24.61 0.66 7.17
N ALA A 184 24.24 -0.32 6.35
CA ALA A 184 23.08 -0.25 5.48
C ALA A 184 21.80 0.02 6.27
N ARG A 185 21.61 -0.63 7.42
CA ARG A 185 20.47 -0.38 8.33
C ARG A 185 20.48 1.03 8.90
N ALA A 186 21.64 1.54 9.31
CA ALA A 186 21.75 2.90 9.82
C ALA A 186 21.43 3.95 8.75
N LEU A 187 21.91 3.77 7.52
CA LEU A 187 21.63 4.63 6.39
C LEU A 187 20.14 4.59 6.00
N LEU A 188 19.56 3.39 5.94
CA LEU A 188 18.12 3.23 5.68
C LEU A 188 17.29 3.91 6.78
N LYS A 189 17.58 3.64 8.05
CA LYS A 189 16.91 4.28 9.17
C LYS A 189 16.97 5.80 9.05
N TYR A 190 18.15 6.35 8.79
CA TYR A 190 18.32 7.78 8.59
C TYR A 190 17.44 8.32 7.46
N ALA A 191 17.43 7.65 6.31
CA ALA A 191 16.73 8.13 5.12
C ALA A 191 15.21 7.98 5.20
N THR A 192 14.71 6.93 5.86
CA THR A 192 13.31 6.51 5.73
C THR A 192 12.55 6.37 7.04
N MET A 193 13.20 6.38 8.18
CA MET A 193 12.52 6.11 9.46
C MET A 193 12.80 7.20 10.48
N GLY A 194 11.88 7.31 11.44
CA GLY A 194 12.05 8.22 12.57
C GLY A 194 13.19 7.79 13.51
N PRO A 195 13.78 8.73 14.25
CA PRO A 195 14.93 8.45 15.13
C PRO A 195 14.61 7.43 16.22
N GLY A 196 13.35 7.37 16.69
CA GLY A 196 12.86 6.43 17.70
C GLY A 196 12.54 5.02 17.19
N SER A 197 12.70 4.74 15.89
CA SER A 197 12.33 3.43 15.33
C SER A 197 13.17 2.30 15.92
N ALA A 198 12.49 1.26 16.42
CA ALA A 198 13.08 0.10 17.06
C ALA A 198 13.91 -0.75 16.08
N PRO A 199 14.96 -1.46 16.54
CA PRO A 199 15.85 -2.23 15.66
C PRO A 199 15.15 -3.29 14.83
N ASP A 200 14.11 -3.96 15.34
CA ASP A 200 13.34 -4.98 14.63
C ASP A 200 12.55 -4.39 13.46
N ARG A 201 12.02 -3.17 13.60
CA ARG A 201 11.34 -2.42 12.52
C ARG A 201 12.33 -2.04 11.43
N VAL A 202 13.52 -1.56 11.82
CA VAL A 202 14.59 -1.20 10.89
C VAL A 202 15.07 -2.42 10.11
N GLU A 203 15.27 -3.55 10.79
CA GLU A 203 15.66 -4.82 10.15
C GLU A 203 14.61 -5.28 9.14
N ALA A 204 13.32 -5.24 9.51
CA ALA A 204 12.23 -5.62 8.62
C ALA A 204 12.20 -4.75 7.35
N CYS A 205 12.24 -3.43 7.51
CA CYS A 205 12.28 -2.49 6.38
C CYS A 205 13.54 -2.70 5.51
N ALA A 206 14.71 -2.89 6.13
CA ALA A 206 15.95 -3.08 5.40
C ALA A 206 15.90 -4.32 4.51
N ARG A 207 15.39 -5.45 5.01
CA ARG A 207 15.23 -6.67 4.21
C ARG A 207 14.29 -6.50 3.04
N ILE A 208 13.17 -5.80 3.25
CA ILE A 208 12.19 -5.51 2.21
C ILE A 208 12.83 -4.65 1.12
N VAL A 209 13.43 -3.52 1.49
CA VAL A 209 14.02 -2.55 0.55
C VAL A 209 15.19 -3.16 -0.23
N HIS A 210 16.07 -3.92 0.44
CA HIS A 210 17.20 -4.62 -0.22
C HIS A 210 16.73 -5.74 -1.15
N GLY A 211 15.50 -6.24 -0.98
CA GLY A 211 14.90 -7.24 -1.86
C GLY A 211 14.46 -6.68 -3.22
N CYS A 212 14.36 -5.36 -3.37
CA CYS A 212 13.95 -4.74 -4.63
C CYS A 212 15.09 -4.82 -5.68
N PRO A 213 14.84 -5.34 -6.91
CA PRO A 213 15.83 -5.36 -7.97
C PRO A 213 16.30 -3.94 -8.34
N SER A 214 17.61 -3.77 -8.56
CA SER A 214 18.20 -2.46 -8.82
C SER A 214 17.66 -1.81 -10.11
N GLY A 215 17.37 -2.62 -11.14
CA GLY A 215 16.73 -2.16 -12.38
C GLY A 215 15.35 -1.58 -12.15
N VAL A 216 14.52 -2.28 -11.38
CA VAL A 216 13.16 -1.85 -11.00
C VAL A 216 13.21 -0.59 -10.15
N ARG A 217 14.10 -0.58 -9.15
CA ARG A 217 14.32 0.59 -8.29
C ARG A 217 14.69 1.82 -9.12
N HIS A 218 15.62 1.68 -10.07
CA HIS A 218 16.00 2.76 -10.96
C HIS A 218 14.84 3.21 -11.86
N ALA A 219 14.14 2.28 -12.53
CA ALA A 219 13.03 2.61 -13.42
C ALA A 219 11.97 3.44 -12.71
N TRP A 220 11.52 2.99 -11.54
CA TRP A 220 10.55 3.73 -10.75
C TRP A 220 11.09 5.07 -10.23
N SER A 221 12.39 5.17 -9.88
CA SER A 221 12.95 6.45 -9.45
C SER A 221 12.86 7.54 -10.50
N GLN A 222 12.93 7.18 -11.80
CA GLN A 222 12.77 8.15 -12.89
C GLN A 222 11.32 8.63 -12.99
N VAL A 223 10.33 7.73 -12.83
CA VAL A 223 8.91 8.09 -12.80
C VAL A 223 8.63 9.01 -11.62
N LEU A 224 9.06 8.62 -10.42
CA LEU A 224 8.84 9.39 -9.19
C LEU A 224 9.52 10.77 -9.23
N ALA A 225 10.66 10.89 -9.91
CA ALA A 225 11.36 12.16 -10.04
C ALA A 225 10.68 13.18 -10.97
N ALA A 226 9.78 12.72 -11.83
CA ALA A 226 9.02 13.54 -12.76
C ALA A 226 7.52 13.56 -12.43
N LEU A 227 7.12 12.92 -11.31
CA LEU A 227 5.72 12.73 -10.96
C LEU A 227 5.05 14.05 -10.61
N ASP A 228 3.89 14.27 -11.25
CA ASP A 228 2.93 15.31 -10.96
C ASP A 228 1.52 14.71 -11.11
N LEU A 229 0.79 14.63 -10.00
CA LEU A 229 -0.56 14.07 -9.89
C LEU A 229 -1.52 15.08 -9.24
N ASP A 230 -1.23 16.37 -9.31
CA ASP A 230 -2.07 17.40 -8.70
C ASP A 230 -3.46 17.46 -9.37
N ALA A 231 -3.51 17.22 -10.68
CA ALA A 231 -4.78 17.14 -11.42
C ALA A 231 -5.60 15.89 -11.08
N GLU A 232 -4.93 14.75 -10.86
CA GLU A 232 -5.55 13.49 -10.46
C GLU A 232 -6.02 13.55 -9.00
N LEU A 233 -5.30 14.24 -8.13
CA LEU A 233 -5.70 14.47 -6.74
C LEU A 233 -7.06 15.17 -6.66
N ALA A 234 -7.33 16.14 -7.53
CA ALA A 234 -8.60 16.83 -7.60
C ALA A 234 -9.79 15.92 -8.03
N ARG A 235 -9.51 14.77 -8.63
CA ARG A 235 -10.51 13.74 -9.00
C ARG A 235 -10.77 12.72 -7.88
N LEU A 236 -9.96 12.72 -6.82
CA LEU A 236 -10.13 11.83 -5.68
C LEU A 236 -11.25 12.35 -4.76
N THR A 237 -12.50 12.17 -5.18
CA THR A 237 -13.70 12.72 -4.51
C THR A 237 -14.23 11.86 -3.38
N VAL A 238 -13.79 10.60 -3.25
CA VAL A 238 -14.19 9.72 -2.15
C VAL A 238 -13.62 10.21 -0.82
N PRO A 239 -14.27 9.91 0.33
CA PRO A 239 -13.75 10.26 1.65
C PRO A 239 -12.29 9.80 1.81
N THR A 240 -11.37 10.73 2.04
CA THR A 240 -9.93 10.42 2.08
C THR A 240 -9.31 10.94 3.38
N ALA A 241 -8.69 10.04 4.14
CA ALA A 241 -7.86 10.38 5.29
C ALA A 241 -6.37 10.37 4.89
N VAL A 242 -5.59 11.21 5.56
CA VAL A 242 -4.14 11.34 5.33
C VAL A 242 -3.38 11.07 6.62
N ILE A 243 -2.30 10.29 6.54
CA ILE A 243 -1.35 10.07 7.63
C ILE A 243 0.06 10.46 7.15
N GLY A 244 0.78 11.23 7.95
CA GLY A 244 2.17 11.60 7.68
C GLY A 244 3.04 11.53 8.93
N GLY A 245 4.31 11.13 8.77
CA GLY A 245 5.30 11.16 9.83
C GLY A 245 5.97 12.54 9.92
N THR A 246 6.10 13.10 11.13
CA THR A 246 6.73 14.44 11.30
C THR A 246 8.24 14.43 11.10
N ALA A 247 8.88 13.24 11.11
CA ALA A 247 10.30 13.05 10.83
C ALA A 247 10.56 12.44 9.45
N ASP A 248 9.56 12.40 8.56
CA ASP A 248 9.71 11.89 7.19
C ASP A 248 10.67 12.80 6.38
N ARG A 249 11.69 12.17 5.78
CA ARG A 249 12.67 12.85 4.93
C ARG A 249 12.46 12.63 3.44
N LEU A 250 11.67 11.63 3.06
CA LEU A 250 11.35 11.35 1.66
C LEU A 250 10.17 12.20 1.19
N THR A 251 9.06 12.15 1.92
CA THR A 251 7.89 13.00 1.74
C THR A 251 7.62 13.76 3.03
N PRO A 252 8.37 14.86 3.28
CA PRO A 252 8.23 15.65 4.50
C PRO A 252 6.78 16.01 4.80
N ILE A 253 6.45 16.20 6.07
CA ILE A 253 5.07 16.39 6.55
C ILE A 253 4.30 17.48 5.79
N GLY A 254 5.01 18.41 5.15
CA GLY A 254 4.43 19.39 4.23
C GLY A 254 3.57 18.76 3.13
N HIS A 255 3.98 17.61 2.58
CA HIS A 255 3.19 16.88 1.57
C HIS A 255 1.85 16.41 2.15
N ALA A 256 1.84 15.81 3.35
CA ALA A 256 0.60 15.37 3.98
C ALA A 256 -0.37 16.53 4.23
N ARG A 257 0.15 17.68 4.67
CA ARG A 257 -0.62 18.92 4.86
C ARG A 257 -1.15 19.46 3.53
N ALA A 258 -0.33 19.47 2.49
CA ALA A 258 -0.73 19.93 1.16
C ALA A 258 -1.82 19.02 0.57
N LEU A 259 -1.66 17.69 0.69
CA LEU A 259 -2.69 16.73 0.27
C LEU A 259 -4.00 16.97 1.01
N ALA A 260 -3.97 17.11 2.35
CA ALA A 260 -5.17 17.35 3.15
C ALA A 260 -5.89 18.65 2.78
N ALA A 261 -5.15 19.68 2.39
CA ALA A 261 -5.71 20.96 1.96
C ALA A 261 -6.27 20.93 0.53
N ALA A 262 -5.72 20.09 -0.36
CA ALA A 262 -6.10 20.04 -1.77
C ALA A 262 -7.15 18.97 -2.10
N LEU A 263 -7.34 17.95 -1.24
CA LEU A 263 -8.33 16.89 -1.42
C LEU A 263 -9.75 17.43 -1.39
N PRO A 264 -10.60 17.10 -2.38
CA PRO A 264 -12.00 17.55 -2.39
C PRO A 264 -12.82 17.07 -1.18
N ASN A 265 -12.47 15.91 -0.62
CA ASN A 265 -13.18 15.31 0.50
C ASN A 265 -12.19 14.73 1.51
N CYS A 266 -11.38 15.60 2.13
CA CYS A 266 -10.49 15.22 3.21
C CYS A 266 -11.29 15.02 4.50
N VAL A 267 -11.28 13.79 5.04
CA VAL A 267 -12.00 13.44 6.28
C VAL A 267 -11.09 13.44 7.52
N GLY A 268 -9.79 13.66 7.36
CA GLY A 268 -8.85 13.80 8.47
C GLY A 268 -7.38 13.80 8.05
N LEU A 269 -6.56 14.48 8.85
CA LEU A 269 -5.11 14.46 8.77
C LEU A 269 -4.55 14.03 10.14
N THR A 270 -3.73 12.97 10.14
CA THR A 270 -3.03 12.50 11.33
C THR A 270 -1.53 12.69 11.15
N GLU A 271 -0.93 13.53 11.99
CA GLU A 271 0.52 13.73 12.05
C GLU A 271 1.12 12.85 13.14
N LEU A 272 1.92 11.85 12.76
CA LEU A 272 2.57 10.92 13.69
C LEU A 272 3.88 11.52 14.18
N THR A 273 3.87 12.03 15.39
CA THR A 273 5.04 12.69 16.00
C THR A 273 6.23 11.74 16.08
N GLY A 274 7.37 12.13 15.50
CA GLY A 274 8.62 11.38 15.51
C GLY A 274 8.67 10.18 14.57
N ALA A 275 7.57 9.80 13.90
CA ALA A 275 7.60 8.78 12.85
C ALA A 275 8.23 9.34 11.57
N GLY A 276 8.94 8.48 10.83
CA GLY A 276 9.49 8.79 9.52
C GLY A 276 8.54 8.41 8.38
N HIS A 277 9.12 7.96 7.28
CA HIS A 277 8.40 7.60 6.06
C HIS A 277 7.66 6.26 6.15
N MET A 278 8.18 5.31 6.94
CA MET A 278 7.64 3.94 6.99
C MET A 278 6.48 3.82 8.00
N THR A 279 5.51 4.76 7.95
CA THR A 279 4.42 4.87 8.94
C THR A 279 3.65 3.58 9.20
N PRO A 280 3.33 2.69 8.22
CA PRO A 280 2.69 1.39 8.49
C PRO A 280 3.53 0.43 9.34
N VAL A 281 4.86 0.58 9.35
CA VAL A 281 5.77 -0.20 10.18
C VAL A 281 6.12 0.52 11.47
N GLU A 282 6.23 1.84 11.44
CA GLU A 282 6.62 2.65 12.59
C GLU A 282 5.47 2.86 13.59
N ALA A 283 4.25 2.97 13.10
CA ALA A 283 3.03 3.18 13.90
C ALA A 283 1.89 2.28 13.39
N PRO A 284 2.07 0.94 13.39
CA PRO A 284 1.11 0.02 12.79
C PRO A 284 -0.28 0.09 13.43
N GLU A 285 -0.34 0.34 14.72
CA GLU A 285 -1.60 0.47 15.46
C GLU A 285 -2.41 1.69 14.99
N ALA A 286 -1.76 2.84 14.76
CA ALA A 286 -2.41 4.05 14.27
C ALA A 286 -2.95 3.87 12.84
N VAL A 287 -2.18 3.22 11.96
CA VAL A 287 -2.61 2.94 10.59
C VAL A 287 -3.77 1.94 10.57
N SER A 288 -3.69 0.87 11.36
CA SER A 288 -4.79 -0.11 11.48
C SER A 288 -6.07 0.52 12.05
N ALA A 289 -5.94 1.41 13.05
CA ALA A 289 -7.09 2.13 13.61
C ALA A 289 -7.77 3.04 12.58
N ALA A 290 -6.99 3.78 11.79
CA ALA A 290 -7.53 4.62 10.72
C ALA A 290 -8.26 3.80 9.64
N LEU A 291 -7.73 2.63 9.27
CA LEU A 291 -8.38 1.71 8.34
C LEU A 291 -9.70 1.18 8.89
N ARG A 292 -9.74 0.78 10.17
CA ARG A 292 -10.97 0.34 10.86
C ARG A 292 -12.01 1.45 10.93
N GLU A 293 -11.59 2.68 11.22
CA GLU A 293 -12.48 3.84 11.26
C GLU A 293 -13.10 4.11 9.89
N LEU A 294 -12.29 4.08 8.82
CA LEU A 294 -12.78 4.28 7.46
C LEU A 294 -13.73 3.15 7.03
N THR A 295 -13.43 1.90 7.34
CA THR A 295 -14.32 0.77 7.04
C THR A 295 -15.64 0.87 7.79
N ALA A 296 -15.60 1.19 9.08
CA ALA A 296 -16.81 1.33 9.91
C ALA A 296 -17.72 2.48 9.44
N ARG A 297 -17.14 3.58 8.93
CA ARG A 297 -17.90 4.75 8.46
C ARG A 297 -18.42 4.64 7.04
N HIS A 298 -17.69 3.97 6.15
CA HIS A 298 -17.93 4.05 4.71
C HIS A 298 -18.26 2.72 4.03
N LEU A 299 -18.13 1.59 4.75
CA LEU A 299 -18.62 0.30 4.28
C LEU A 299 -19.84 -0.08 5.13
N PRO A 300 -21.04 -0.26 4.53
CA PRO A 300 -22.22 -0.72 5.26
C PRO A 300 -21.94 -2.07 5.89
N ALA A 301 -22.40 -2.26 7.14
CA ALA A 301 -22.41 -3.58 7.76
C ALA A 301 -23.19 -4.53 6.82
N ARG A 302 -22.50 -5.51 6.26
CA ARG A 302 -23.14 -6.53 5.42
C ARG A 302 -24.13 -7.26 6.33
N GLN A 303 -25.44 -7.18 6.03
CA GLN A 303 -26.43 -8.03 6.68
C GLN A 303 -25.97 -9.47 6.49
N ALA A 304 -25.76 -10.19 7.58
CA ALA A 304 -25.45 -11.61 7.53
C ALA A 304 -26.53 -12.27 6.65
N ALA A 305 -26.12 -12.97 5.59
CA ALA A 305 -27.05 -13.76 4.82
C ALA A 305 -27.81 -14.66 5.80
N PRO A 306 -29.15 -14.74 5.74
CA PRO A 306 -29.90 -15.61 6.61
C PRO A 306 -29.31 -17.03 6.48
N ALA A 307 -28.96 -17.63 7.59
CA ALA A 307 -28.49 -19.02 7.63
C ALA A 307 -29.44 -19.84 6.78
N ALA A 308 -28.91 -20.59 5.78
CA ALA A 308 -29.70 -21.45 4.94
C ALA A 308 -30.53 -22.34 5.85
N GLY A 309 -31.85 -22.11 5.84
CA GLY A 309 -32.79 -22.83 6.66
C GLY A 309 -32.63 -24.33 6.42
N THR A 310 -32.38 -25.08 7.48
CA THR A 310 -32.48 -26.53 7.46
C THR A 310 -33.87 -26.88 6.94
N ALA A 311 -33.91 -27.47 5.74
CA ALA A 311 -35.15 -28.05 5.18
C ALA A 311 -35.70 -29.09 6.19
N PRO A 312 -37.00 -29.05 6.53
CA PRO A 312 -37.57 -30.06 7.39
C PRO A 312 -37.46 -31.43 6.74
N ALA A 313 -36.97 -32.41 7.50
CA ALA A 313 -36.92 -33.82 7.07
C ALA A 313 -38.34 -34.29 6.70
N ALA A 314 -38.51 -34.79 5.48
CA ALA A 314 -39.75 -35.43 5.07
C ALA A 314 -39.99 -36.67 5.90
N GLU A 315 -41.08 -36.71 6.67
CA GLU A 315 -41.57 -37.87 7.37
C GLU A 315 -41.95 -38.93 6.32
N ALA A 316 -41.29 -40.07 6.39
CA ALA A 316 -41.63 -41.25 5.59
C ALA A 316 -42.93 -41.88 6.15
N GLU A 317 -44.00 -41.70 5.44
CA GLU A 317 -45.29 -42.35 5.66
C GLU A 317 -45.12 -43.85 5.46
N LYS A 318 -45.33 -44.63 6.54
CA LYS A 318 -45.38 -46.09 6.48
C LYS A 318 -46.73 -46.53 5.95
N GLU A 319 -46.78 -46.90 4.69
CA GLU A 319 -47.93 -47.58 4.06
C GLU A 319 -48.06 -48.97 4.66
N LYS A 320 -49.15 -49.20 5.38
CA LYS A 320 -49.60 -50.54 5.80
C LYS A 320 -50.51 -51.09 4.71
N THR A 321 -50.11 -52.17 4.12
CA THR A 321 -50.98 -52.99 3.23
C THR A 321 -51.57 -54.14 4.02
N PRO A 322 -52.83 -54.57 3.75
CA PRO A 322 -53.58 -55.55 4.46
C PRO A 322 -53.16 -57.02 4.21
#